data_be6543fb19fc4e970b7df0091c9fcbc4
#
_entry.id   be6543fb19fc4e970b7df0091c9fcbc4
#
_cell.length_a   1.000
_cell.length_b   1.000
_cell.length_c   1.000
_cell.angle_alpha   90.00
_cell.angle_beta   90.00
_cell.angle_gamma   90.00
#
_symmetry.space_group_name_H-M   'P 1'
#
loop_
_entity.id
_entity.type
_entity.pdbx_description
1 polymer ?
#
loop_
_entity_poly.entity_id
_entity_poly.type
_entity_poly.pdbx_seq_one_letter_code
_entity_poly.pdbx_strand_id
1 'polypeptide(L)'
;MARRFNRKKKETKCRLRSLNKNALKQRKQKGNLANAKKFVLNLSTHSLHNNEYLLLGKGLKFIPTPSNCNVKRRIIKDFDEFSRKLRCKYMFENKETSVIHPFRTNTGYKPGPTCNALENYIHKTKIELSSIPIKGRQENVTVNEREALESLKNKHDIVIKKADKSNTVVVMDKSKYIKEGLRQLQSKHYTEVERPDLLHIQDIIHEKLSEMFSNDYLDKETFRFLDNSKQLPRCGQLYLLPKIHKIKGTILNALNDGLCSLKDLPPGRPIISQCATPTYKIGAYCDYFLLPIVKKQLTYIKDTTEFVIKIESLRPPPNALFVTYDITSMYTNMEFDELIIAVKDACQNEDMPAVGIPYPKVYDFVFLI
;
A
#
# COMPACT_ATOMS: atom_id res chain seq x y z
N MET A 1 -10.75 40.16 57.53
CA MET A 1 -11.48 40.32 56.22
C MET A 1 -10.58 40.16 54.96
N ALA A 2 -9.41 40.80 54.87
CA ALA A 2 -8.54 40.78 53.67
C ALA A 2 -8.09 39.37 53.19
N ARG A 3 -7.73 38.46 54.10
CA ARG A 3 -7.34 37.08 53.75
C ARG A 3 -8.47 36.25 53.07
N ARG A 4 -9.71 36.47 53.51
CA ARG A 4 -10.90 35.78 52.96
C ARG A 4 -11.25 36.31 51.56
N PHE A 5 -11.03 37.62 51.33
CA PHE A 5 -11.24 38.26 50.02
C PHE A 5 -10.19 37.82 49.00
N ASN A 6 -8.91 37.73 49.37
CA ASN A 6 -7.83 37.26 48.51
C ASN A 6 -7.98 35.78 48.14
N ARG A 7 -8.49 34.95 49.03
CA ARG A 7 -8.77 33.53 48.76
C ARG A 7 -9.90 33.38 47.74
N LYS A 8 -11.00 34.10 47.85
CA LYS A 8 -12.10 34.12 46.89
C LYS A 8 -11.62 34.60 45.50
N LYS A 9 -10.78 35.63 45.42
CA LYS A 9 -10.23 36.16 44.17
C LYS A 9 -9.30 35.15 43.48
N LYS A 10 -8.53 34.37 44.25
CA LYS A 10 -7.67 33.32 43.75
C LYS A 10 -8.47 32.09 43.22
N GLU A 11 -9.54 31.71 43.90
CA GLU A 11 -10.46 30.65 43.51
C GLU A 11 -11.22 31.01 42.23
N THR A 12 -11.72 32.26 42.09
CA THR A 12 -12.39 32.75 40.88
C THR A 12 -11.44 32.80 39.69
N LYS A 13 -10.17 33.24 39.88
CA LYS A 13 -9.15 33.26 38.82
C LYS A 13 -8.76 31.84 38.38
N CYS A 14 -8.71 30.88 39.28
CA CYS A 14 -8.44 29.47 38.96
C CYS A 14 -9.61 28.84 38.20
N ARG A 15 -10.86 29.14 38.58
CA ARG A 15 -12.08 28.69 37.89
C ARG A 15 -12.20 29.26 36.48
N LEU A 16 -11.88 30.55 36.29
CA LEU A 16 -11.84 31.18 34.95
C LEU A 16 -10.75 30.58 34.05
N ARG A 17 -9.57 30.29 34.62
CA ARG A 17 -8.48 29.62 33.87
C ARG A 17 -8.87 28.19 33.45
N SER A 18 -9.58 27.44 34.30
CA SER A 18 -10.06 26.09 33.96
C SER A 18 -11.16 26.12 32.87
N LEU A 19 -12.09 27.09 32.97
CA LEU A 19 -13.13 27.30 31.95
C LEU A 19 -12.55 27.67 30.58
N ASN A 20 -11.55 28.56 30.53
CA ASN A 20 -10.85 28.94 29.33
C ASN A 20 -10.07 27.75 28.72
N LYS A 21 -9.40 26.93 29.55
CA LYS A 21 -8.74 25.71 29.08
C LYS A 21 -9.73 24.69 28.47
N ASN A 22 -10.88 24.53 29.13
CA ASN A 22 -11.92 23.63 28.62
C ASN A 22 -12.55 24.15 27.33
N ALA A 23 -12.81 25.44 27.19
CA ALA A 23 -13.32 26.05 25.97
C ALA A 23 -12.31 25.92 24.82
N LEU A 24 -11.01 26.12 25.05
CA LEU A 24 -9.95 25.90 24.07
C LEU A 24 -9.85 24.43 23.64
N LYS A 25 -9.97 23.50 24.59
CA LYS A 25 -9.97 22.06 24.30
C LYS A 25 -11.17 21.65 23.45
N GLN A 26 -12.36 22.18 23.75
CA GLN A 26 -13.57 21.92 22.96
C GLN A 26 -13.47 22.51 21.54
N ARG A 27 -12.94 23.74 21.39
CA ARG A 27 -12.70 24.34 20.06
C ARG A 27 -11.72 23.51 19.23
N LYS A 28 -10.63 23.02 19.84
CA LYS A 28 -9.66 22.14 19.17
C LYS A 28 -10.29 20.81 18.76
N GLN A 29 -11.12 20.21 19.61
CA GLN A 29 -11.84 18.97 19.29
C GLN A 29 -12.85 19.16 18.15
N LYS A 30 -13.62 20.26 18.15
CA LYS A 30 -14.55 20.59 17.04
C LYS A 30 -13.79 20.81 15.73
N GLY A 31 -12.66 21.53 15.75
CA GLY A 31 -11.81 21.72 14.57
C GLY A 31 -11.24 20.42 14.02
N ASN A 32 -10.77 19.52 14.89
CA ASN A 32 -10.27 18.21 14.49
C ASN A 32 -11.38 17.34 13.86
N LEU A 33 -12.59 17.37 14.43
CA LEU A 33 -13.72 16.62 13.88
C LEU A 33 -14.14 17.15 12.51
N ALA A 34 -14.26 18.49 12.36
CA ALA A 34 -14.59 19.10 11.08
C ALA A 34 -13.55 18.76 10.00
N ASN A 35 -12.26 18.73 10.38
CA ASN A 35 -11.20 18.32 9.49
C ASN A 35 -11.27 16.81 9.14
N ALA A 36 -11.51 15.95 10.13
CA ALA A 36 -11.66 14.50 9.91
C ALA A 36 -12.81 14.18 8.94
N LYS A 37 -13.95 14.86 9.07
CA LYS A 37 -15.11 14.69 8.17
C LYS A 37 -14.80 15.01 6.71
N LYS A 38 -13.82 15.87 6.40
CA LYS A 38 -13.40 16.14 5.01
C LYS A 38 -12.74 14.94 4.33
N PHE A 39 -12.17 14.02 5.11
CA PHE A 39 -11.45 12.85 4.60
C PHE A 39 -12.24 11.54 4.74
N VAL A 40 -13.47 11.59 5.24
CA VAL A 40 -14.32 10.43 5.45
C VAL A 40 -15.68 10.67 4.78
N LEU A 41 -16.03 9.83 3.81
CA LEU A 41 -17.32 9.85 3.16
C LEU A 41 -18.14 8.64 3.59
N ASN A 42 -19.28 8.87 4.22
CA ASN A 42 -20.19 7.80 4.60
C ASN A 42 -21.28 7.61 3.54
N LEU A 43 -21.25 6.48 2.83
CA LEU A 43 -22.24 6.03 1.86
C LEU A 43 -23.11 4.88 2.40
N SER A 44 -22.91 4.50 3.67
CA SER A 44 -23.68 3.44 4.32
C SER A 44 -24.93 3.99 5.03
N THR A 45 -25.82 3.10 5.37
CA THR A 45 -26.97 3.39 6.24
C THR A 45 -26.54 3.52 7.71
N HIS A 46 -25.32 3.09 8.04
CA HIS A 46 -24.78 3.22 9.38
C HIS A 46 -24.43 4.68 9.71
N SER A 47 -24.95 5.18 10.82
CA SER A 47 -24.60 6.52 11.35
C SER A 47 -23.26 6.46 12.07
N LEU A 48 -22.24 7.11 11.51
CA LEU A 48 -20.91 7.18 12.13
C LEU A 48 -20.90 8.14 13.32
N HIS A 49 -20.33 7.67 14.44
CA HIS A 49 -20.10 8.51 15.61
C HIS A 49 -18.87 9.42 15.43
N ASN A 50 -18.78 10.50 16.19
CA ASN A 50 -17.68 11.46 16.12
C ASN A 50 -16.29 10.81 16.30
N ASN A 51 -16.17 9.83 17.19
CA ASN A 51 -14.92 9.12 17.43
C ASN A 51 -14.53 8.21 16.25
N GLU A 52 -15.52 7.63 15.54
CA GLU A 52 -15.30 6.87 14.31
C GLU A 52 -14.80 7.79 13.18
N TYR A 53 -15.39 9.00 13.03
CA TYR A 53 -14.86 10.01 12.10
C TYR A 53 -13.44 10.43 12.42
N LEU A 54 -13.13 10.70 13.70
CA LEU A 54 -11.77 11.07 14.13
C LEU A 54 -10.75 9.97 13.85
N LEU A 55 -11.12 8.73 14.07
CA LEU A 55 -10.29 7.57 13.78
C LEU A 55 -10.07 7.38 12.27
N LEU A 56 -11.15 7.32 11.49
CA LEU A 56 -11.10 7.11 10.04
C LEU A 56 -10.41 8.28 9.32
N GLY A 57 -10.57 9.50 9.81
CA GLY A 57 -9.90 10.69 9.29
C GLY A 57 -8.37 10.66 9.41
N LYS A 58 -7.80 9.76 10.24
CA LYS A 58 -6.35 9.49 10.27
C LYS A 58 -5.88 8.69 9.04
N GLY A 59 -6.81 8.11 8.30
CA GLY A 59 -6.56 7.32 7.09
C GLY A 59 -6.24 5.85 7.36
N LEU A 60 -6.44 5.01 6.34
CA LEU A 60 -6.29 3.54 6.46
C LEU A 60 -4.83 3.06 6.61
N LYS A 61 -3.86 3.93 6.39
CA LYS A 61 -2.42 3.65 6.63
C LYS A 61 -1.97 4.01 8.04
N PHE A 62 -2.84 4.63 8.84
CA PHE A 62 -2.52 5.00 10.22
C PHE A 62 -2.33 3.75 11.09
N ILE A 63 -1.23 3.71 11.84
CA ILE A 63 -0.90 2.60 12.74
C ILE A 63 -1.12 3.06 14.18
N PRO A 64 -2.13 2.51 14.88
CA PRO A 64 -2.31 2.75 16.30
C PRO A 64 -1.07 2.31 17.08
N THR A 65 -0.76 3.09 18.12
CA THR A 65 0.33 2.74 19.03
C THR A 65 0.12 1.31 19.58
N PRO A 66 1.01 0.32 19.31
CA PRO A 66 0.83 -1.04 19.84
C PRO A 66 0.90 -1.07 21.37
N SER A 67 0.26 -2.05 22.00
CA SER A 67 0.27 -2.20 23.46
C SER A 67 1.69 -2.36 24.05
N ASN A 68 1.92 -1.87 25.27
CA ASN A 68 3.24 -1.78 25.92
C ASN A 68 3.93 -3.13 26.19
N CYS A 69 3.20 -4.23 26.24
CA CYS A 69 3.73 -5.51 26.71
C CYS A 69 4.89 -6.10 25.89
N ASN A 70 5.13 -5.59 24.67
CA ASN A 70 6.13 -6.14 23.75
C ASN A 70 7.17 -5.14 23.22
N VAL A 71 7.15 -3.86 23.66
CA VAL A 71 8.04 -2.83 23.08
C VAL A 71 9.50 -3.19 23.29
N LYS A 72 9.90 -3.57 24.50
CA LYS A 72 11.27 -3.91 24.85
C LYS A 72 11.76 -5.12 24.04
N ARG A 73 10.93 -6.16 23.94
CA ARG A 73 11.23 -7.37 23.16
C ARG A 73 11.42 -7.03 21.66
N ARG A 74 10.60 -6.11 21.13
CA ARG A 74 10.72 -5.67 19.72
C ARG A 74 12.01 -4.89 19.48
N ILE A 75 12.36 -3.95 20.37
CA ILE A 75 13.61 -3.19 20.28
C ILE A 75 14.80 -4.13 20.26
N ILE A 76 14.86 -5.13 21.13
CA ILE A 76 15.94 -6.10 21.16
C ILE A 76 15.97 -6.96 19.89
N LYS A 77 14.81 -7.40 19.41
CA LYS A 77 14.73 -8.16 18.14
C LYS A 77 15.21 -7.34 16.94
N ASP A 78 14.81 -6.08 16.86
CA ASP A 78 15.23 -5.16 15.78
C ASP A 78 16.74 -4.88 15.87
N PHE A 79 17.28 -4.76 17.09
CA PHE A 79 18.71 -4.60 17.32
C PHE A 79 19.49 -5.87 16.98
N ASP A 80 18.97 -7.07 17.27
CA ASP A 80 19.60 -8.33 16.86
C ASP A 80 19.67 -8.45 15.33
N GLU A 81 18.64 -8.03 14.61
CA GLU A 81 18.67 -7.98 13.14
C GLU A 81 19.63 -6.91 12.62
N PHE A 82 19.70 -5.74 13.26
CA PHE A 82 20.69 -4.72 12.95
C PHE A 82 22.12 -5.23 13.17
N SER A 83 22.38 -5.91 14.30
CA SER A 83 23.67 -6.52 14.61
C SER A 83 24.07 -7.57 13.59
N ARG A 84 23.13 -8.39 13.13
CA ARG A 84 23.34 -9.32 12.01
C ARG A 84 23.82 -8.60 10.75
N LYS A 85 23.15 -7.51 10.38
CA LYS A 85 23.52 -6.70 9.20
C LYS A 85 24.92 -6.07 9.35
N LEU A 86 25.26 -5.57 10.53
CA LEU A 86 26.60 -5.03 10.81
C LEU A 86 27.70 -6.10 10.65
N ARG A 87 27.49 -7.31 11.21
CA ARG A 87 28.44 -8.42 11.03
C ARG A 87 28.58 -8.81 9.56
N CYS A 88 27.45 -8.91 8.83
CA CYS A 88 27.51 -9.17 7.40
C CYS A 88 28.27 -8.08 6.66
N LYS A 89 28.02 -6.81 6.95
CA LYS A 89 28.74 -5.70 6.33
C LYS A 89 30.26 -5.83 6.59
N TYR A 90 30.67 -6.02 7.83
CA TYR A 90 32.06 -6.18 8.20
C TYR A 90 32.75 -7.37 7.49
N MET A 91 32.05 -8.52 7.40
CA MET A 91 32.62 -9.73 6.77
C MET A 91 32.75 -9.63 5.24
N PHE A 92 31.92 -8.81 4.59
CA PHE A 92 31.81 -8.73 3.13
C PHE A 92 32.20 -7.36 2.55
N GLU A 93 32.62 -6.40 3.36
CA GLU A 93 32.94 -5.01 2.95
C GLU A 93 34.06 -4.93 1.91
N ASN A 94 35.04 -5.81 1.98
CA ASN A 94 36.18 -5.84 1.06
C ASN A 94 35.98 -6.75 -0.17
N LYS A 95 34.82 -7.34 -0.32
CA LYS A 95 34.49 -7.99 -1.59
C LYS A 95 34.04 -6.88 -2.55
N GLU A 96 34.80 -6.72 -3.64
CA GLU A 96 34.40 -5.86 -4.75
C GLU A 96 32.89 -5.94 -4.91
N THR A 97 32.22 -4.80 -4.91
CA THR A 97 30.77 -4.70 -5.03
C THR A 97 30.39 -5.24 -6.39
N SER A 98 30.31 -6.56 -6.51
CA SER A 98 29.59 -7.18 -7.62
C SER A 98 28.21 -6.53 -7.63
N VAL A 99 27.76 -6.12 -8.81
CA VAL A 99 26.44 -5.55 -9.03
C VAL A 99 25.41 -6.37 -8.23
N ILE A 100 24.70 -5.71 -7.31
CA ILE A 100 23.75 -6.40 -6.45
C ILE A 100 22.67 -6.99 -7.37
N HIS A 101 22.53 -8.29 -7.35
CA HIS A 101 21.54 -9.00 -8.17
C HIS A 101 20.13 -8.51 -7.84
N PRO A 102 19.33 -8.04 -8.82
CA PRO A 102 18.02 -7.42 -8.58
C PRO A 102 17.04 -8.35 -7.88
N PHE A 103 17.13 -9.65 -8.13
CA PHE A 103 16.24 -10.68 -7.57
C PHE A 103 16.85 -11.41 -6.37
N ARG A 104 17.89 -10.85 -5.76
CA ARG A 104 18.52 -11.45 -4.58
C ARG A 104 17.51 -11.59 -3.44
N THR A 105 17.26 -12.83 -3.05
CA THR A 105 16.42 -13.13 -1.90
C THR A 105 17.19 -12.98 -0.60
N ASN A 106 16.53 -12.52 0.46
CA ASN A 106 17.13 -12.47 1.79
C ASN A 106 17.44 -13.89 2.27
N THR A 107 18.72 -14.22 2.36
CA THR A 107 19.14 -15.47 2.98
C THR A 107 19.03 -15.32 4.50
N GLY A 108 18.55 -16.36 5.18
CA GLY A 108 18.55 -16.41 6.64
C GLY A 108 19.97 -16.58 7.24
N TYR A 109 21.01 -16.17 6.50
CA TYR A 109 22.41 -16.29 6.93
C TYR A 109 22.63 -15.57 8.25
N LYS A 110 23.19 -16.31 9.21
CA LYS A 110 23.59 -15.81 10.52
C LYS A 110 25.10 -15.76 10.57
N PRO A 111 25.72 -14.56 10.48
CA PRO A 111 27.16 -14.41 10.58
C PRO A 111 27.63 -14.80 11.98
N GLY A 112 28.79 -15.45 12.06
CA GLY A 112 29.50 -15.66 13.32
C GLY A 112 30.02 -14.35 13.93
N PRO A 113 30.65 -14.44 15.12
CA PRO A 113 31.38 -13.29 15.71
C PRO A 113 32.41 -12.73 14.75
N THR A 114 32.64 -11.42 14.83
CA THR A 114 33.58 -10.69 14.00
C THR A 114 34.78 -10.21 14.85
N CYS A 115 35.22 -8.96 14.67
CA CYS A 115 36.30 -8.41 15.49
C CYS A 115 35.81 -8.00 16.88
N ASN A 116 36.70 -8.02 17.86
CA ASN A 116 36.39 -7.67 19.25
C ASN A 116 35.74 -6.28 19.41
N ALA A 117 36.16 -5.30 18.60
CA ALA A 117 35.59 -3.95 18.66
C ALA A 117 34.09 -3.93 18.32
N LEU A 118 33.72 -4.62 17.24
CA LEU A 118 32.32 -4.70 16.82
C LEU A 118 31.45 -5.52 17.79
N GLU A 119 31.98 -6.65 18.27
CA GLU A 119 31.23 -7.48 19.24
C GLU A 119 31.04 -6.76 20.58
N ASN A 120 32.06 -6.02 21.05
CA ASN A 120 31.95 -5.17 22.24
C ASN A 120 30.93 -4.07 22.06
N TYR A 121 30.90 -3.42 20.89
CA TYR A 121 29.86 -2.43 20.56
C TYR A 121 28.46 -3.05 20.62
N ILE A 122 28.25 -4.20 19.95
CA ILE A 122 26.96 -4.90 19.93
C ILE A 122 26.54 -5.28 21.36
N HIS A 123 27.48 -5.82 22.15
CA HIS A 123 27.19 -6.25 23.51
C HIS A 123 26.79 -5.06 24.41
N LYS A 124 27.60 -4.00 24.43
CA LYS A 124 27.34 -2.79 25.23
C LYS A 124 26.01 -2.15 24.84
N THR A 125 25.77 -1.93 23.53
CA THR A 125 24.53 -1.34 23.06
C THR A 125 23.31 -2.19 23.40
N LYS A 126 23.42 -3.53 23.33
CA LYS A 126 22.32 -4.42 23.72
C LYS A 126 21.98 -4.30 25.21
N ILE A 127 22.99 -4.17 26.07
CA ILE A 127 22.80 -3.94 27.51
C ILE A 127 22.09 -2.58 27.72
N GLU A 128 22.61 -1.52 27.08
CA GLU A 128 22.01 -0.18 27.18
C GLU A 128 20.55 -0.18 26.74
N LEU A 129 20.24 -0.75 25.58
CA LEU A 129 18.86 -0.88 25.08
C LEU A 129 17.98 -1.69 26.03
N SER A 130 18.52 -2.73 26.65
CA SER A 130 17.81 -3.54 27.64
C SER A 130 17.53 -2.79 28.95
N SER A 131 18.37 -1.82 29.31
CA SER A 131 18.24 -1.03 30.52
C SER A 131 17.36 0.22 30.34
N ILE A 132 17.05 0.65 29.09
CA ILE A 132 16.24 1.84 28.81
C ILE A 132 14.88 1.72 29.52
N PRO A 133 14.55 2.67 30.41
CA PRO A 133 13.23 2.69 31.01
C PRO A 133 12.22 3.10 29.92
N ILE A 134 11.23 2.24 29.67
CA ILE A 134 10.12 2.58 28.78
C ILE A 134 9.23 3.55 29.56
N LYS A 135 9.52 4.86 29.42
CA LYS A 135 8.66 5.92 29.98
C LYS A 135 7.28 5.81 29.34
N GLY A 136 6.27 6.25 30.11
CA GLY A 136 4.88 6.25 29.70
C GLY A 136 4.73 6.76 28.27
N ARG A 137 4.15 5.94 27.42
CA ARG A 137 4.08 6.12 26.00
C ARG A 137 3.01 7.13 25.65
N GLN A 138 3.34 8.06 24.77
CA GLN A 138 2.32 8.93 24.19
C GLN A 138 1.47 8.10 23.23
N GLU A 139 0.24 7.78 23.64
CA GLU A 139 -0.74 7.11 22.80
C GLU A 139 -1.15 8.05 21.64
N ASN A 140 -1.11 7.55 20.41
CA ASN A 140 -1.55 8.29 19.21
C ASN A 140 -3.04 8.10 18.90
N VAL A 141 -3.74 7.33 19.73
CA VAL A 141 -5.19 7.15 19.74
C VAL A 141 -5.71 7.37 21.16
N THR A 142 -6.85 8.02 21.28
CA THR A 142 -7.56 8.16 22.56
C THR A 142 -8.27 6.84 22.91
N VAL A 143 -8.70 6.69 24.17
CA VAL A 143 -9.50 5.54 24.61
C VAL A 143 -10.76 5.42 23.75
N ASN A 144 -11.48 6.51 23.54
CA ASN A 144 -12.71 6.53 22.74
C ASN A 144 -12.47 6.17 21.26
N GLU A 145 -11.32 6.57 20.67
CA GLU A 145 -10.96 6.15 19.31
C GLU A 145 -10.59 4.65 19.25
N ARG A 146 -10.06 4.10 20.35
CA ARG A 146 -9.75 2.66 20.44
C ARG A 146 -11.04 1.84 20.54
N GLU A 147 -12.01 2.31 21.32
CA GLU A 147 -13.35 1.73 21.37
C GLU A 147 -14.06 1.80 20.01
N ALA A 148 -13.94 2.94 19.32
CA ALA A 148 -14.45 3.11 17.97
C ALA A 148 -13.79 2.13 16.97
N LEU A 149 -12.49 1.86 17.10
CA LEU A 149 -11.78 0.88 16.28
C LEU A 149 -12.34 -0.53 16.47
N GLU A 150 -12.56 -0.94 17.72
CA GLU A 150 -13.13 -2.27 18.01
C GLU A 150 -14.62 -2.34 17.58
N SER A 151 -15.38 -1.26 17.75
CA SER A 151 -16.75 -1.17 17.22
C SER A 151 -16.78 -1.38 15.70
N LEU A 152 -15.96 -0.64 14.94
CA LEU A 152 -15.91 -0.75 13.49
C LEU A 152 -15.42 -2.12 12.99
N LYS A 153 -14.50 -2.78 13.70
CA LYS A 153 -14.04 -4.13 13.36
C LYS A 153 -15.14 -5.19 13.49
N ASN A 154 -16.00 -5.02 14.47
CA ASN A 154 -17.09 -5.96 14.76
C ASN A 154 -18.34 -5.72 13.90
N LYS A 155 -18.35 -4.67 13.07
CA LYS A 155 -19.45 -4.40 12.13
C LYS A 155 -19.25 -5.18 10.83
N HIS A 156 -20.04 -6.23 10.65
CA HIS A 156 -19.94 -7.10 9.49
C HIS A 156 -20.83 -6.68 8.32
N ASP A 157 -21.66 -5.67 8.50
CA ASP A 157 -22.62 -5.11 7.55
C ASP A 157 -22.08 -3.94 6.73
N ILE A 158 -20.90 -3.42 7.10
CA ILE A 158 -20.21 -2.34 6.40
C ILE A 158 -18.88 -2.77 5.78
N VAL A 159 -18.45 -2.05 4.75
CA VAL A 159 -17.15 -2.17 4.11
C VAL A 159 -16.47 -0.80 4.10
N ILE A 160 -15.23 -0.76 4.55
CA ILE A 160 -14.41 0.45 4.60
C ILE A 160 -13.27 0.31 3.60
N LYS A 161 -13.21 1.22 2.63
CA LYS A 161 -12.17 1.25 1.57
C LYS A 161 -11.68 2.67 1.34
N LYS A 162 -10.50 2.78 0.74
CA LYS A 162 -10.00 4.02 0.18
C LYS A 162 -10.76 4.31 -1.12
N ALA A 163 -11.06 5.58 -1.39
CA ALA A 163 -11.61 6.00 -2.68
C ALA A 163 -10.58 5.83 -3.81
N ASP A 164 -11.08 5.64 -5.04
CA ASP A 164 -10.25 5.73 -6.25
C ASP A 164 -9.77 7.17 -6.45
N LYS A 165 -8.51 7.34 -6.83
CA LYS A 165 -7.86 8.65 -7.11
C LYS A 165 -7.81 9.65 -5.94
N SER A 166 -8.17 9.25 -4.69
CA SER A 166 -8.04 10.12 -3.52
C SER A 166 -7.70 9.33 -2.25
N ASN A 167 -7.33 10.04 -1.17
CA ASN A 167 -7.06 9.44 0.14
C ASN A 167 -8.31 9.40 1.03
N THR A 168 -9.48 9.78 0.51
CA THR A 168 -10.75 9.76 1.24
C THR A 168 -11.10 8.33 1.64
N VAL A 169 -11.43 8.14 2.89
CA VAL A 169 -11.94 6.86 3.42
C VAL A 169 -13.45 6.82 3.17
N VAL A 170 -13.90 5.75 2.54
CA VAL A 170 -15.32 5.57 2.19
C VAL A 170 -15.88 4.39 2.99
N VAL A 171 -16.99 4.63 3.67
CA VAL A 171 -17.76 3.63 4.41
C VAL A 171 -19.03 3.32 3.60
N MET A 172 -19.28 2.05 3.37
CA MET A 172 -20.37 1.58 2.46
C MET A 172 -21.11 0.42 3.09
N ASP A 173 -22.39 0.25 2.75
CA ASP A 173 -23.13 -0.96 3.06
C ASP A 173 -22.52 -2.15 2.31
N LYS A 174 -22.25 -3.24 3.00
CA LYS A 174 -21.66 -4.45 2.41
C LYS A 174 -22.52 -5.05 1.30
N SER A 175 -23.84 -5.02 1.48
CA SER A 175 -24.79 -5.49 0.46
C SER A 175 -24.68 -4.72 -0.86
N LYS A 176 -24.61 -3.38 -0.77
CA LYS A 176 -24.45 -2.52 -1.95
C LYS A 176 -23.07 -2.70 -2.59
N TYR A 177 -22.02 -2.90 -1.78
CA TYR A 177 -20.67 -3.16 -2.25
C TYR A 177 -20.58 -4.47 -3.04
N ILE A 178 -21.19 -5.54 -2.52
CA ILE A 178 -21.26 -6.85 -3.20
C ILE A 178 -22.09 -6.72 -4.49
N LYS A 179 -23.24 -6.02 -4.45
CA LYS A 179 -24.08 -5.79 -5.63
C LYS A 179 -23.28 -5.14 -6.77
N GLU A 180 -22.48 -4.11 -6.47
CA GLU A 180 -21.65 -3.45 -7.47
C GLU A 180 -20.57 -4.40 -8.01
N GLY A 181 -19.95 -5.23 -7.17
CA GLY A 181 -19.00 -6.26 -7.59
C GLY A 181 -19.63 -7.27 -8.54
N LEU A 182 -20.78 -7.83 -8.18
CA LEU A 182 -21.51 -8.78 -9.02
C LEU A 182 -21.96 -8.17 -10.36
N ARG A 183 -22.42 -6.92 -10.35
CA ARG A 183 -22.77 -6.19 -11.58
C ARG A 183 -21.61 -6.12 -12.56
N GLN A 184 -20.37 -5.92 -12.07
CA GLN A 184 -19.17 -5.90 -12.92
C GLN A 184 -18.82 -7.29 -13.43
N LEU A 185 -18.85 -8.30 -12.55
CA LEU A 185 -18.53 -9.69 -12.91
C LEU A 185 -19.53 -10.31 -13.91
N GLN A 186 -20.78 -9.82 -13.97
CA GLN A 186 -21.78 -10.23 -14.95
C GLN A 186 -21.58 -9.61 -16.35
N SER A 187 -20.54 -8.79 -16.54
CA SER A 187 -20.23 -8.23 -17.84
C SER A 187 -19.54 -9.27 -18.75
N LYS A 188 -19.56 -9.02 -20.08
CA LYS A 188 -18.94 -9.88 -21.09
C LYS A 188 -17.44 -10.14 -20.91
N HIS A 189 -16.78 -9.37 -20.06
CA HIS A 189 -15.31 -9.45 -19.81
C HIS A 189 -14.93 -10.49 -18.76
N TYR A 190 -15.92 -11.13 -18.10
CA TYR A 190 -15.67 -12.11 -17.06
C TYR A 190 -16.46 -13.37 -17.35
N THR A 191 -15.82 -14.51 -17.15
CA THR A 191 -16.44 -15.82 -17.29
C THR A 191 -16.31 -16.56 -15.97
N GLU A 192 -17.40 -17.17 -15.50
CA GLU A 192 -17.35 -18.05 -14.35
C GLU A 192 -16.64 -19.34 -14.71
N VAL A 193 -15.65 -19.72 -13.92
CA VAL A 193 -14.89 -20.95 -14.07
C VAL A 193 -14.94 -21.75 -12.79
N GLU A 194 -14.78 -23.08 -12.89
CA GLU A 194 -14.58 -23.93 -11.74
C GLU A 194 -13.34 -23.50 -10.95
N ARG A 195 -13.31 -23.85 -9.65
CA ARG A 195 -12.16 -23.52 -8.80
C ARG A 195 -10.89 -24.16 -9.36
N PRO A 196 -9.89 -23.35 -9.78
CA PRO A 196 -8.68 -23.88 -10.39
C PRO A 196 -7.86 -24.68 -9.37
N ASP A 197 -7.24 -25.75 -9.81
CA ASP A 197 -6.22 -26.45 -9.04
C ASP A 197 -4.94 -25.64 -9.02
N LEU A 198 -4.79 -24.81 -7.98
CA LEU A 198 -3.65 -23.92 -7.83
C LEU A 198 -2.35 -24.65 -7.55
N LEU A 199 -2.40 -25.85 -6.98
CA LEU A 199 -1.21 -26.66 -6.75
C LEU A 199 -0.69 -27.20 -8.09
N HIS A 200 -1.58 -27.73 -8.91
CA HIS A 200 -1.21 -28.17 -10.26
C HIS A 200 -0.64 -27.03 -11.12
N ILE A 201 -1.25 -25.83 -11.06
CA ILE A 201 -0.69 -24.63 -11.75
C ILE A 201 0.70 -24.30 -11.21
N GLN A 202 0.91 -24.40 -9.91
CA GLN A 202 2.20 -24.12 -9.29
C GLN A 202 3.25 -25.15 -9.70
N ASP A 203 2.87 -26.42 -9.84
CA ASP A 203 3.75 -27.51 -10.30
C ASP A 203 4.17 -27.28 -11.76
N ILE A 204 3.24 -26.95 -12.65
CA ILE A 204 3.55 -26.58 -14.05
C ILE A 204 4.56 -25.43 -14.13
N ILE A 205 4.35 -24.38 -13.33
CA ILE A 205 5.28 -23.24 -13.26
C ILE A 205 6.66 -23.69 -12.76
N HIS A 206 6.70 -24.53 -11.72
CA HIS A 206 7.96 -25.03 -11.16
C HIS A 206 8.73 -25.89 -12.17
N GLU A 207 8.05 -26.78 -12.90
CA GLU A 207 8.64 -27.60 -13.96
C GLU A 207 9.24 -26.72 -15.05
N LYS A 208 8.48 -25.70 -15.52
CA LYS A 208 8.96 -24.77 -16.55
C LYS A 208 10.17 -23.96 -16.09
N LEU A 209 10.15 -23.45 -14.86
CA LEU A 209 11.29 -22.73 -14.26
C LEU A 209 12.52 -23.66 -14.13
N SER A 210 12.31 -24.92 -13.78
CA SER A 210 13.37 -25.93 -13.64
C SER A 210 14.00 -26.28 -14.98
N GLU A 211 13.19 -26.43 -16.04
CA GLU A 211 13.66 -26.57 -17.41
C GLU A 211 14.53 -25.39 -17.85
N MET A 212 14.05 -24.16 -17.62
CA MET A 212 14.78 -22.94 -17.98
C MET A 212 16.09 -22.82 -17.19
N PHE A 213 16.10 -23.22 -15.93
CA PHE A 213 17.32 -23.23 -15.11
C PHE A 213 18.32 -24.30 -15.59
N SER A 214 17.86 -25.48 -15.95
CA SER A 214 18.70 -26.56 -16.48
C SER A 214 19.31 -26.23 -17.85
N ASN A 215 18.66 -25.37 -18.63
CA ASN A 215 19.15 -24.90 -19.93
C ASN A 215 19.96 -23.60 -19.84
N ASP A 216 20.40 -23.19 -18.63
CA ASP A 216 21.16 -21.97 -18.35
C ASP A 216 20.45 -20.65 -18.78
N TYR A 217 19.12 -20.68 -18.93
CA TYR A 217 18.33 -19.46 -19.20
C TYR A 217 18.02 -18.66 -17.95
N LEU A 218 18.11 -19.28 -16.77
CA LEU A 218 17.95 -18.65 -15.47
C LEU A 218 19.20 -18.86 -14.63
N ASP A 219 19.70 -17.79 -14.03
CA ASP A 219 20.70 -17.94 -12.97
C ASP A 219 20.05 -18.41 -11.64
N LYS A 220 20.90 -18.89 -10.73
CA LYS A 220 20.46 -19.47 -9.45
C LYS A 220 19.67 -18.50 -8.55
N GLU A 221 20.00 -17.20 -8.55
CA GLU A 221 19.32 -16.22 -7.71
C GLU A 221 17.94 -15.88 -8.29
N THR A 222 17.84 -15.75 -9.60
CA THR A 222 16.57 -15.56 -10.31
C THR A 222 15.65 -16.77 -10.14
N PHE A 223 16.17 -17.98 -10.29
CA PHE A 223 15.39 -19.21 -10.05
C PHE A 223 14.85 -19.26 -8.62
N ARG A 224 15.69 -19.00 -7.61
CA ARG A 224 15.23 -18.92 -6.21
C ARG A 224 14.18 -17.85 -5.96
N PHE A 225 14.28 -16.73 -6.65
CA PHE A 225 13.29 -15.66 -6.53
C PHE A 225 11.96 -16.10 -7.11
N LEU A 226 11.96 -16.68 -8.30
CA LEU A 226 10.75 -17.07 -9.03
C LEU A 226 10.06 -18.29 -8.41
N ASP A 227 10.82 -19.27 -7.94
CA ASP A 227 10.28 -20.50 -7.39
C ASP A 227 9.44 -20.26 -6.13
N ASN A 228 8.16 -20.60 -6.25
CA ASN A 228 7.16 -20.52 -5.19
C ASN A 228 6.71 -21.89 -4.67
N SER A 229 7.29 -23.00 -5.17
CA SER A 229 6.85 -24.38 -4.92
C SER A 229 6.66 -24.72 -3.43
N LYS A 230 7.36 -24.01 -2.54
CA LYS A 230 7.29 -24.22 -1.08
C LYS A 230 6.21 -23.38 -0.37
N GLN A 231 5.45 -22.56 -1.08
CA GLN A 231 4.42 -21.69 -0.49
C GLN A 231 3.05 -22.18 -0.94
N LEU A 232 2.08 -22.21 -0.01
CA LEU A 232 0.70 -22.50 -0.38
C LEU A 232 0.16 -21.41 -1.28
N PRO A 233 -0.23 -21.72 -2.52
CA PRO A 233 -0.77 -20.75 -3.45
C PRO A 233 -2.18 -20.32 -3.07
N ARG A 234 -2.58 -19.14 -3.45
CA ARG A 234 -3.95 -18.66 -3.31
C ARG A 234 -4.44 -17.99 -4.59
N CYS A 235 -5.74 -17.97 -4.78
CA CYS A 235 -6.36 -17.16 -5.84
C CYS A 235 -6.17 -15.66 -5.58
N GLY A 236 -6.13 -14.90 -6.65
CA GLY A 236 -6.24 -13.45 -6.58
C GLY A 236 -7.54 -13.03 -5.89
N GLN A 237 -7.51 -11.94 -5.14
CA GLN A 237 -8.68 -11.44 -4.41
C GLN A 237 -9.19 -10.17 -5.05
N LEU A 238 -10.41 -10.22 -5.57
CA LEU A 238 -11.11 -9.06 -6.11
C LEU A 238 -11.57 -8.13 -4.98
N TYR A 239 -11.31 -6.84 -5.14
CA TYR A 239 -11.94 -5.79 -4.36
C TYR A 239 -12.16 -4.55 -5.22
N LEU A 240 -13.07 -3.68 -4.79
CA LEU A 240 -13.43 -2.47 -5.53
C LEU A 240 -12.96 -1.22 -4.77
N LEU A 241 -12.46 -0.24 -5.51
CA LEU A 241 -12.20 1.12 -5.01
C LEU A 241 -13.30 2.05 -5.55
N PRO A 242 -14.15 2.65 -4.68
CA PRO A 242 -15.27 3.47 -5.14
C PRO A 242 -14.79 4.74 -5.84
N LYS A 243 -15.32 5.00 -7.04
CA LYS A 243 -15.01 6.19 -7.86
C LYS A 243 -15.87 7.38 -7.41
N ILE A 244 -15.64 7.89 -6.21
CA ILE A 244 -16.43 9.01 -5.63
C ILE A 244 -16.38 10.27 -6.49
N HIS A 245 -15.33 10.46 -7.30
CA HIS A 245 -15.21 11.56 -8.26
C HIS A 245 -16.26 11.49 -9.40
N LYS A 246 -16.99 10.37 -9.55
CA LYS A 246 -18.12 10.24 -10.48
C LYS A 246 -19.46 10.67 -9.85
N ILE A 247 -19.50 10.96 -8.56
CA ILE A 247 -20.68 11.49 -7.87
C ILE A 247 -20.77 12.99 -8.19
N LYS A 248 -21.95 13.46 -8.61
CA LYS A 248 -22.18 14.91 -8.84
C LYS A 248 -21.94 15.69 -7.55
N GLY A 249 -21.28 16.85 -7.66
CA GLY A 249 -20.89 17.67 -6.50
C GLY A 249 -22.05 18.05 -5.58
N THR A 250 -23.21 18.33 -6.15
CA THR A 250 -24.45 18.62 -5.38
C THR A 250 -24.88 17.45 -4.50
N ILE A 251 -24.80 16.22 -5.04
CA ILE A 251 -25.13 14.99 -4.30
C ILE A 251 -24.05 14.72 -3.24
N LEU A 252 -22.79 14.95 -3.56
CA LEU A 252 -21.68 14.75 -2.62
C LEU A 252 -21.82 15.67 -1.40
N ASN A 253 -22.20 16.93 -1.60
CA ASN A 253 -22.46 17.86 -0.51
C ASN A 253 -23.66 17.39 0.34
N ALA A 254 -24.78 17.00 -0.29
CA ALA A 254 -25.93 16.49 0.43
C ALA A 254 -25.62 15.20 1.24
N LEU A 255 -24.74 14.33 0.73
CA LEU A 255 -24.28 13.14 1.45
C LEU A 255 -23.42 13.53 2.67
N ASN A 256 -22.51 14.49 2.53
CA ASN A 256 -21.68 14.98 3.63
C ASN A 256 -22.51 15.64 4.74
N ASP A 257 -23.60 16.29 4.36
CA ASP A 257 -24.54 16.94 5.29
C ASP A 257 -25.57 15.96 5.86
N GLY A 258 -25.57 14.70 5.42
CA GLY A 258 -26.52 13.67 5.86
C GLY A 258 -27.94 13.88 5.35
N LEU A 259 -28.12 14.69 4.31
CA LEU A 259 -29.43 15.05 3.75
C LEU A 259 -29.96 14.03 2.74
N CYS A 260 -29.12 13.15 2.23
CA CYS A 260 -29.52 12.09 1.30
C CYS A 260 -28.71 10.82 1.51
N SER A 261 -29.18 9.71 0.95
CA SER A 261 -28.46 8.45 0.82
C SER A 261 -28.49 7.99 -0.64
N LEU A 262 -27.46 7.26 -1.06
CA LEU A 262 -27.44 6.69 -2.41
C LEU A 262 -28.22 5.37 -2.44
N LYS A 263 -29.05 5.19 -3.47
CA LYS A 263 -29.71 3.92 -3.75
C LYS A 263 -28.66 2.86 -4.12
N ASP A 264 -27.75 3.20 -5.02
CA ASP A 264 -26.64 2.36 -5.48
C ASP A 264 -25.30 3.07 -5.27
N LEU A 265 -24.21 2.32 -5.08
CA LEU A 265 -22.88 2.88 -4.96
C LEU A 265 -22.37 3.45 -6.30
N PRO A 266 -21.46 4.43 -6.27
CA PRO A 266 -20.76 4.84 -7.48
C PRO A 266 -19.97 3.65 -8.03
N PRO A 267 -19.70 3.59 -9.37
CA PRO A 267 -18.90 2.52 -9.95
C PRO A 267 -17.59 2.32 -9.20
N GLY A 268 -17.21 1.07 -8.98
CA GLY A 268 -15.93 0.72 -8.37
C GLY A 268 -14.85 0.49 -9.42
N ARG A 269 -13.58 0.80 -9.10
CA ARG A 269 -12.43 0.27 -9.87
C ARG A 269 -12.16 -1.15 -9.39
N PRO A 270 -12.25 -2.16 -10.26
CA PRO A 270 -11.90 -3.52 -9.88
C PRO A 270 -10.39 -3.63 -9.73
N ILE A 271 -9.95 -4.23 -8.63
CA ILE A 271 -8.56 -4.55 -8.35
C ILE A 271 -8.51 -6.02 -7.93
N ILE A 272 -7.62 -6.77 -8.56
CA ILE A 272 -7.33 -8.16 -8.18
C ILE A 272 -5.95 -8.19 -7.52
N SER A 273 -5.93 -8.52 -6.24
CA SER A 273 -4.68 -8.65 -5.48
C SER A 273 -3.97 -9.94 -5.88
N GLN A 274 -2.83 -9.82 -6.51
CA GLN A 274 -1.98 -10.94 -6.93
C GLN A 274 -1.05 -11.47 -5.82
N CYS A 275 -1.04 -10.87 -4.63
CA CYS A 275 -0.14 -11.28 -3.55
C CYS A 275 -0.31 -12.77 -3.22
N ALA A 276 0.79 -13.53 -3.23
CA ALA A 276 0.84 -14.98 -2.99
C ALA A 276 0.05 -15.85 -4.00
N THR A 277 -0.24 -15.34 -5.20
CA THR A 277 -0.65 -16.17 -6.35
C THR A 277 0.57 -16.86 -6.95
N PRO A 278 0.39 -17.97 -7.68
CA PRO A 278 1.51 -18.66 -8.34
C PRO A 278 2.33 -17.75 -9.26
N THR A 279 1.69 -16.80 -9.95
CA THR A 279 2.30 -15.93 -10.96
C THR A 279 2.85 -14.60 -10.40
N TYR A 280 2.67 -14.30 -9.10
CA TYR A 280 3.02 -12.99 -8.54
C TYR A 280 4.48 -12.56 -8.79
N LYS A 281 5.43 -13.48 -8.58
CA LYS A 281 6.86 -13.18 -8.75
C LYS A 281 7.26 -13.11 -10.22
N ILE A 282 6.59 -13.88 -11.07
CA ILE A 282 6.77 -13.83 -12.52
C ILE A 282 6.37 -12.44 -13.04
N GLY A 283 5.22 -11.92 -12.62
CA GLY A 283 4.81 -10.56 -12.96
C GLY A 283 5.83 -9.51 -12.52
N ALA A 284 6.40 -9.61 -11.31
CA ALA A 284 7.45 -8.71 -10.84
C ALA A 284 8.76 -8.82 -11.66
N TYR A 285 9.07 -10.02 -12.13
CA TYR A 285 10.21 -10.27 -13.01
C TYR A 285 10.01 -9.62 -14.39
N CYS A 286 8.85 -9.83 -15.00
CA CYS A 286 8.50 -9.21 -16.29
C CYS A 286 8.51 -7.67 -16.18
N ASP A 287 7.94 -7.11 -15.13
CA ASP A 287 7.93 -5.65 -14.88
C ASP A 287 9.35 -5.07 -14.82
N TYR A 288 10.29 -5.77 -14.18
CA TYR A 288 11.69 -5.34 -14.11
C TYR A 288 12.32 -5.17 -15.49
N PHE A 289 12.09 -6.07 -16.43
CA PHE A 289 12.67 -6.02 -17.77
C PHE A 289 11.90 -5.10 -18.72
N LEU A 290 10.58 -5.04 -18.62
CA LEU A 290 9.75 -4.22 -19.50
C LEU A 290 9.78 -2.73 -19.13
N LEU A 291 9.92 -2.38 -17.85
CA LEU A 291 9.91 -1.00 -17.39
C LEU A 291 10.97 -0.10 -18.04
N PRO A 292 12.24 -0.52 -18.25
CA PRO A 292 13.23 0.28 -18.99
C PRO A 292 12.81 0.56 -20.43
N ILE A 293 12.20 -0.41 -21.11
CA ILE A 293 11.71 -0.27 -22.50
C ILE A 293 10.59 0.78 -22.54
N VAL A 294 9.62 0.68 -21.62
CA VAL A 294 8.53 1.67 -21.52
C VAL A 294 9.06 3.08 -21.30
N LYS A 295 10.10 3.24 -20.46
CA LYS A 295 10.70 4.55 -20.17
C LYS A 295 11.40 5.19 -21.36
N LYS A 296 11.81 4.43 -22.38
CA LYS A 296 12.43 4.93 -23.59
C LYS A 296 11.40 5.43 -24.61
N GLN A 297 10.12 5.11 -24.44
CA GLN A 297 9.07 5.54 -25.38
C GLN A 297 8.92 7.07 -25.39
N LEU A 298 8.78 7.64 -26.57
CA LEU A 298 8.60 9.12 -26.76
C LEU A 298 7.38 9.65 -26.01
N THR A 299 6.35 8.85 -25.88
CA THR A 299 5.11 9.17 -25.18
C THR A 299 5.19 9.03 -23.65
N TYR A 300 6.29 8.47 -23.15
CA TYR A 300 6.45 8.28 -21.70
C TYR A 300 6.63 9.62 -20.98
N ILE A 301 5.83 9.82 -19.95
CA ILE A 301 5.92 10.94 -19.01
C ILE A 301 5.92 10.37 -17.59
N LYS A 302 6.97 10.67 -16.84
CA LYS A 302 7.18 10.13 -15.49
C LYS A 302 6.14 10.65 -14.50
N ASP A 303 5.90 11.95 -14.52
CA ASP A 303 5.02 12.65 -13.57
C ASP A 303 4.54 14.00 -14.10
N THR A 304 3.67 14.64 -13.32
CA THR A 304 3.11 15.96 -13.67
C THR A 304 4.20 17.04 -13.81
N THR A 305 5.28 16.97 -13.05
CA THR A 305 6.37 17.95 -13.10
C THR A 305 7.09 17.89 -14.44
N GLU A 306 7.42 16.67 -14.89
CA GLU A 306 8.02 16.46 -16.21
C GLU A 306 7.07 16.92 -17.34
N PHE A 307 5.76 16.63 -17.19
CA PHE A 307 4.76 17.11 -18.14
C PHE A 307 4.75 18.64 -18.25
N VAL A 308 4.74 19.35 -17.11
CA VAL A 308 4.77 20.81 -17.08
C VAL A 308 6.04 21.35 -17.76
N ILE A 309 7.21 20.80 -17.43
CA ILE A 309 8.48 21.20 -18.05
C ILE A 309 8.44 21.01 -19.57
N LYS A 310 7.94 19.86 -20.04
CA LYS A 310 7.82 19.56 -21.47
C LYS A 310 6.87 20.56 -22.16
N ILE A 311 5.69 20.83 -21.58
CA ILE A 311 4.69 21.70 -22.20
C ILE A 311 5.13 23.18 -22.22
N GLU A 312 5.83 23.65 -21.18
CA GLU A 312 6.38 25.00 -21.12
C GLU A 312 7.48 25.23 -22.17
N SER A 313 8.17 24.20 -22.59
CA SER A 313 9.18 24.26 -23.65
C SER A 313 8.59 24.34 -25.07
N LEU A 314 7.32 23.99 -25.24
CA LEU A 314 6.65 23.98 -26.54
C LEU A 314 6.30 25.39 -26.99
N ARG A 315 6.38 25.60 -28.30
CA ARG A 315 5.94 26.82 -28.98
C ARG A 315 4.82 26.45 -29.96
N PRO A 316 3.58 26.26 -29.45
CA PRO A 316 2.49 25.89 -30.34
C PRO A 316 2.15 27.02 -31.34
N PRO A 317 1.70 26.64 -32.54
CA PRO A 317 1.24 27.63 -33.51
C PRO A 317 -0.02 28.38 -33.01
N PRO A 318 -0.36 29.55 -33.53
CA PRO A 318 -1.44 30.41 -33.00
C PRO A 318 -2.82 29.75 -32.88
N ASN A 319 -3.12 28.73 -33.68
CA ASN A 319 -4.42 28.03 -33.68
C ASN A 319 -4.33 26.57 -33.16
N ALA A 320 -3.32 26.26 -32.34
CA ALA A 320 -3.17 24.93 -31.78
C ALA A 320 -4.32 24.58 -30.83
N LEU A 321 -4.83 23.35 -30.93
CA LEU A 321 -5.82 22.82 -30.03
C LEU A 321 -5.16 21.81 -29.08
N PHE A 322 -5.47 21.92 -27.80
CA PHE A 322 -5.12 20.89 -26.81
C PHE A 322 -6.18 19.78 -26.83
N VAL A 323 -5.72 18.57 -27.10
CA VAL A 323 -6.58 17.39 -27.11
C VAL A 323 -6.11 16.40 -26.06
N THR A 324 -7.03 15.88 -25.23
CA THR A 324 -6.74 14.85 -24.23
C THR A 324 -7.60 13.62 -24.51
N TYR A 325 -7.00 12.44 -24.36
CA TYR A 325 -7.68 11.16 -24.48
C TYR A 325 -7.53 10.39 -23.18
N ASP A 326 -8.53 9.59 -22.85
CA ASP A 326 -8.49 8.61 -21.75
C ASP A 326 -9.00 7.27 -22.26
N ILE A 327 -8.32 6.19 -21.92
CA ILE A 327 -8.71 4.85 -22.33
C ILE A 327 -9.74 4.32 -21.33
N THR A 328 -10.94 4.07 -21.81
CA THR A 328 -12.02 3.52 -21.00
C THR A 328 -11.76 2.05 -20.72
N SER A 329 -11.71 1.67 -19.43
CA SER A 329 -11.58 0.27 -18.99
C SER A 329 -10.41 -0.47 -19.70
N MET A 330 -9.23 0.15 -19.72
CA MET A 330 -8.04 -0.31 -20.45
C MET A 330 -7.81 -1.83 -20.32
N TYR A 331 -7.79 -2.38 -19.09
CA TYR A 331 -7.46 -3.79 -18.86
C TYR A 331 -8.44 -4.79 -19.44
N THR A 332 -9.70 -4.42 -19.60
CA THR A 332 -10.74 -5.31 -20.17
C THR A 332 -10.96 -5.09 -21.66
N ASN A 333 -10.28 -4.12 -22.26
CA ASN A 333 -10.39 -3.80 -23.70
C ASN A 333 -9.07 -4.04 -24.46
N MET A 334 -8.04 -4.60 -23.81
CA MET A 334 -6.84 -5.07 -24.50
C MET A 334 -6.98 -6.54 -24.84
N GLU A 335 -6.77 -6.87 -26.11
CA GLU A 335 -6.72 -8.25 -26.57
C GLU A 335 -5.37 -8.87 -26.16
N PHE A 336 -5.44 -10.09 -25.62
CA PHE A 336 -4.25 -10.77 -25.08
C PHE A 336 -3.21 -11.04 -26.18
N ASP A 337 -3.62 -11.46 -27.34
CA ASP A 337 -2.73 -11.77 -28.46
C ASP A 337 -1.99 -10.53 -28.96
N GLU A 338 -2.67 -9.38 -29.05
CA GLU A 338 -2.05 -8.09 -29.41
C GLU A 338 -1.01 -7.67 -28.37
N LEU A 339 -1.32 -7.89 -27.08
CA LEU A 339 -0.39 -7.59 -25.99
C LEU A 339 0.89 -8.42 -26.10
N ILE A 340 0.76 -9.71 -26.38
CA ILE A 340 1.91 -10.63 -26.54
C ILE A 340 2.77 -10.20 -27.73
N ILE A 341 2.17 -9.89 -28.87
CA ILE A 341 2.89 -9.40 -30.06
C ILE A 341 3.66 -8.12 -29.73
N ALA A 342 3.01 -7.13 -29.08
CA ALA A 342 3.64 -5.87 -28.71
C ALA A 342 4.83 -6.08 -27.74
N VAL A 343 4.71 -6.96 -26.76
CA VAL A 343 5.80 -7.29 -25.82
C VAL A 343 6.95 -7.99 -26.58
N LYS A 344 6.65 -8.91 -27.47
CA LYS A 344 7.63 -9.62 -28.28
C LYS A 344 8.43 -8.66 -29.16
N ASP A 345 7.74 -7.79 -29.90
CA ASP A 345 8.37 -6.79 -30.77
C ASP A 345 9.23 -5.80 -29.95
N ALA A 346 8.73 -5.35 -28.82
CA ALA A 346 9.48 -4.46 -27.91
C ALA A 346 10.77 -5.13 -27.38
N CYS A 347 10.71 -6.42 -27.06
CA CYS A 347 11.85 -7.17 -26.56
C CYS A 347 12.89 -7.50 -27.63
N GLN A 348 12.51 -7.66 -28.90
CA GLN A 348 13.43 -8.00 -30.01
C GLN A 348 14.35 -6.84 -30.40
N ASN A 349 13.93 -5.62 -30.17
CA ASN A 349 14.61 -4.40 -30.63
C ASN A 349 15.46 -3.72 -29.55
N GLU A 350 15.64 -4.34 -28.39
CA GLU A 350 16.32 -3.72 -27.26
C GLU A 350 17.54 -4.49 -26.76
N ASP A 351 18.61 -3.78 -26.43
CA ASP A 351 19.79 -4.34 -25.77
C ASP A 351 19.48 -4.76 -24.33
N MET A 352 19.88 -5.96 -23.96
CA MET A 352 19.62 -6.54 -22.63
C MET A 352 20.43 -5.91 -21.52
N PRO A 353 19.83 -5.62 -20.34
CA PRO A 353 20.61 -5.40 -19.15
C PRO A 353 21.41 -6.66 -18.77
N ALA A 354 22.62 -6.46 -18.27
CA ALA A 354 23.66 -7.47 -18.05
C ALA A 354 23.34 -8.62 -17.05
N VAL A 355 22.11 -8.70 -16.57
CA VAL A 355 21.67 -9.70 -15.57
C VAL A 355 20.38 -10.34 -16.04
N GLY A 356 20.40 -11.64 -16.30
CA GLY A 356 19.22 -12.43 -16.54
C GLY A 356 19.09 -13.01 -17.95
N ILE A 357 17.91 -13.49 -18.24
CA ILE A 357 17.53 -14.19 -19.46
C ILE A 357 17.61 -13.24 -20.67
N PRO A 358 18.08 -13.72 -21.85
CA PRO A 358 17.95 -12.99 -23.11
C PRO A 358 16.49 -12.58 -23.37
N TYR A 359 16.23 -11.34 -23.84
CA TYR A 359 14.89 -10.80 -24.11
C TYR A 359 13.96 -11.76 -24.89
N PRO A 360 14.40 -12.51 -25.88
CA PRO A 360 13.55 -13.46 -26.57
C PRO A 360 12.85 -14.46 -25.65
N LYS A 361 13.32 -14.62 -24.42
CA LYS A 361 12.74 -15.56 -23.44
C LYS A 361 11.87 -14.88 -22.36
N VAL A 362 11.91 -13.56 -22.24
CA VAL A 362 11.03 -12.83 -21.30
C VAL A 362 9.57 -13.00 -21.67
N TYR A 363 9.23 -13.05 -22.95
CA TYR A 363 7.86 -13.28 -23.41
C TYR A 363 7.35 -14.69 -23.08
N ASP A 364 8.22 -15.70 -22.93
CA ASP A 364 7.80 -17.03 -22.47
C ASP A 364 7.19 -16.98 -21.06
N PHE A 365 7.61 -16.01 -20.23
CA PHE A 365 7.03 -15.77 -18.92
C PHE A 365 5.71 -15.01 -18.97
N VAL A 366 5.48 -14.19 -19.99
CA VAL A 366 4.21 -13.48 -20.15
C VAL A 366 3.09 -14.47 -20.44
N PHE A 367 3.40 -15.61 -21.10
CA PHE A 367 2.43 -16.69 -21.29
C PHE A 367 2.07 -17.46 -20.00
N LEU A 368 2.90 -17.35 -18.95
CA LEU A 368 2.64 -18.01 -17.66
C LEU A 368 1.79 -17.17 -16.71
N ILE A 369 1.53 -15.91 -17.02
CA ILE A 369 0.72 -14.97 -16.23
C ILE A 369 -0.74 -15.02 -16.67
#